data_436d03c95b03236e94f04bd41d2c0811
#
_entry.id   436d03c95b03236e94f04bd41d2c0811
#
_cell.length_a   1.000
_cell.length_b   1.000
_cell.length_c   1.000
_cell.angle_alpha   90.00
_cell.angle_beta   90.00
_cell.angle_gamma   90.00
#
_symmetry.space_group_name_H-M   'P 1'
#
loop_
_entity.id
_entity.type
_entity.pdbx_description
1 polymer ?
#
loop_
_entity_poly.entity_id
_entity_poly.type
_entity_poly.pdbx_seq_one_letter_code
_entity_poly.pdbx_strand_id
1 'polypeptide(L)'
;MLRDRTDSRAALWRTAAGQRGYFTAAQALDAGYSYQAQRYHAQHGNWLVIDRALYRFREFTDLPGEGDEQLVRWSLWSRGRAVVSHATALAVHDLGTANPSRIHLTVPQGFRQKSDAVILHRAQLAESDAEDRTGYRVTVPARAIAECAEDGDDQDVIDGAVAEALEQGVVTRRKLLYAAQLLGARAELGVERALGALS
;
A
#
# COMPACT_ATOMS: atom_id res chain seq x y z
N MET A 1 -5.95 23.98 30.20
CA MET A 1 -6.83 22.87 29.78
C MET A 1 -7.42 23.03 28.37
N LEU A 2 -8.00 24.16 27.94
CA LEU A 2 -8.55 24.32 26.56
C LEU A 2 -7.49 24.34 25.46
N ARG A 3 -6.34 24.97 25.70
CA ARG A 3 -5.22 25.05 24.75
C ARG A 3 -4.65 23.67 24.42
N ASP A 4 -4.53 22.78 25.39
CA ASP A 4 -4.01 21.43 25.29
C ASP A 4 -4.89 20.51 24.42
N ARG A 5 -6.21 20.64 24.50
CA ARG A 5 -7.17 19.84 23.71
C ARG A 5 -7.22 20.24 22.23
N THR A 6 -7.03 21.54 21.94
CA THR A 6 -6.97 22.05 20.57
C THR A 6 -5.68 21.58 19.90
N ASP A 7 -4.57 21.59 20.63
CA ASP A 7 -3.27 21.14 20.15
C ASP A 7 -3.27 19.64 19.87
N SER A 8 -3.88 18.83 20.75
CA SER A 8 -4.04 17.38 20.56
C SER A 8 -4.87 17.04 19.33
N ARG A 9 -5.99 17.77 19.12
CA ARG A 9 -6.82 17.58 17.93
C ARG A 9 -6.07 17.94 16.64
N ALA A 10 -5.38 19.06 16.64
CA ALA A 10 -4.60 19.51 15.48
C ALA A 10 -3.46 18.55 15.16
N ALA A 11 -2.80 17.98 16.18
CA ALA A 11 -1.76 16.98 16.00
C ALA A 11 -2.31 15.69 15.37
N LEU A 12 -3.39 15.14 15.95
CA LEU A 12 -4.02 13.93 15.43
C LEU A 12 -4.62 14.15 14.04
N TRP A 13 -5.21 15.32 13.79
CA TRP A 13 -5.75 15.68 12.48
C TRP A 13 -4.67 15.67 11.38
N ARG A 14 -3.50 16.27 11.66
CA ARG A 14 -2.38 16.25 10.70
C ARG A 14 -1.93 14.84 10.34
N THR A 15 -1.84 13.96 11.33
CA THR A 15 -1.53 12.54 11.11
C THR A 15 -2.61 11.86 10.27
N ALA A 16 -3.88 12.04 10.65
CA ALA A 16 -5.00 11.42 9.96
C ALA A 16 -5.19 11.95 8.53
N ALA A 17 -4.95 13.24 8.29
CA ALA A 17 -5.05 13.84 6.95
C ALA A 17 -4.11 13.16 5.95
N GLY A 18 -2.88 12.84 6.36
CA GLY A 18 -1.94 12.05 5.56
C GLY A 18 -2.32 10.57 5.41
N GLN A 19 -3.39 10.11 6.05
CA GLN A 19 -3.86 8.72 6.08
C GLN A 19 -5.36 8.63 5.75
N ARG A 20 -5.88 9.52 4.89
CA ARG A 20 -7.30 9.58 4.47
C ARG A 20 -8.29 9.61 5.65
N GLY A 21 -7.92 10.25 6.72
CA GLY A 21 -8.71 10.37 7.94
C GLY A 21 -8.57 9.20 8.92
N TYR A 22 -7.85 8.14 8.55
CA TYR A 22 -7.60 7.00 9.42
C TYR A 22 -6.48 7.30 10.42
N PHE A 23 -6.58 6.69 11.60
CA PHE A 23 -5.53 6.72 12.61
C PHE A 23 -5.69 5.58 13.61
N THR A 24 -4.59 5.16 14.21
CA THR A 24 -4.57 4.10 15.21
C THR A 24 -4.76 4.65 16.62
N ALA A 25 -5.15 3.78 17.56
CA ALA A 25 -5.19 4.10 18.98
C ALA A 25 -3.83 4.59 19.52
N ALA A 26 -2.73 4.05 19.00
CA ALA A 26 -1.37 4.48 19.36
C ALA A 26 -1.10 5.93 18.91
N GLN A 27 -1.43 6.26 17.65
CA GLN A 27 -1.30 7.63 17.13
C GLN A 27 -2.17 8.63 17.91
N ALA A 28 -3.36 8.19 18.36
CA ALA A 28 -4.18 9.03 19.23
C ALA A 28 -3.54 9.25 20.62
N LEU A 29 -2.88 8.22 21.20
CA LEU A 29 -2.11 8.38 22.44
C LEU A 29 -0.95 9.36 22.25
N ASP A 30 -0.20 9.22 21.16
CA ASP A 30 0.93 10.09 20.84
C ASP A 30 0.49 11.56 20.66
N ALA A 31 -0.74 11.76 20.16
CA ALA A 31 -1.37 13.07 20.05
C ALA A 31 -1.95 13.59 21.38
N GLY A 32 -1.86 12.83 22.48
CA GLY A 32 -2.31 13.24 23.80
C GLY A 32 -3.72 12.78 24.21
N TYR A 33 -4.37 11.88 23.44
CA TYR A 33 -5.66 11.32 23.81
C TYR A 33 -5.49 10.07 24.68
N SER A 34 -5.92 10.13 25.95
CA SER A 34 -5.99 8.94 26.81
C SER A 34 -6.96 7.89 26.24
N TYR A 35 -6.83 6.64 26.66
CA TYR A 35 -7.78 5.58 26.28
C TYR A 35 -9.24 5.92 26.64
N GLN A 36 -9.45 6.63 27.75
CA GLN A 36 -10.78 7.09 28.15
C GLN A 36 -11.31 8.14 27.15
N ALA A 37 -10.48 9.09 26.73
CA ALA A 37 -10.83 10.07 25.72
C ALA A 37 -11.14 9.43 24.37
N GLN A 38 -10.34 8.45 23.93
CA GLN A 38 -10.58 7.70 22.72
C GLN A 38 -11.95 6.99 22.75
N ARG A 39 -12.26 6.30 23.85
CA ARG A 39 -13.56 5.65 24.05
C ARG A 39 -14.70 6.65 24.01
N TYR A 40 -14.55 7.81 24.66
CA TYR A 40 -15.54 8.88 24.64
C TYR A 40 -15.82 9.34 23.20
N HIS A 41 -14.79 9.67 22.41
CA HIS A 41 -14.94 10.14 21.04
C HIS A 41 -15.58 9.08 20.11
N ALA A 42 -15.23 7.81 20.30
CA ALA A 42 -15.83 6.69 19.57
C ALA A 42 -17.33 6.53 19.90
N GLN A 43 -17.70 6.59 21.20
CA GLN A 43 -19.09 6.44 21.64
C GLN A 43 -19.99 7.62 21.22
N HIS A 44 -19.44 8.84 21.12
CA HIS A 44 -20.20 10.03 20.71
C HIS A 44 -20.18 10.27 19.20
N GLY A 45 -19.64 9.32 18.42
CA GLY A 45 -19.62 9.39 16.96
C GLY A 45 -18.70 10.46 16.36
N ASN A 46 -17.81 11.06 17.16
CA ASN A 46 -16.78 11.96 16.66
C ASN A 46 -15.73 11.20 15.85
N TRP A 47 -15.46 9.95 16.25
CA TRP A 47 -14.59 9.00 15.56
C TRP A 47 -15.38 7.76 15.19
N LEU A 48 -15.20 7.30 13.98
CA LEU A 48 -15.75 6.03 13.53
C LEU A 48 -14.80 4.90 13.93
N VAL A 49 -15.33 3.87 14.55
CA VAL A 49 -14.58 2.65 14.81
C VAL A 49 -14.58 1.82 13.54
N ILE A 50 -13.43 1.65 12.93
CA ILE A 50 -13.26 0.91 11.67
C ILE A 50 -12.88 -0.54 11.96
N ASP A 51 -11.98 -0.73 12.94
CA ASP A 51 -11.51 -2.04 13.38
C ASP A 51 -10.92 -1.92 14.79
N ARG A 52 -10.42 -3.02 15.34
CA ARG A 52 -9.74 -3.02 16.65
C ARG A 52 -8.57 -2.03 16.64
N ALA A 53 -8.65 -0.99 17.51
CA ALA A 53 -7.66 0.05 17.64
C ALA A 53 -7.40 0.87 16.36
N LEU A 54 -8.35 0.89 15.43
CA LEU A 54 -8.32 1.66 14.19
C LEU A 54 -9.58 2.53 14.11
N TYR A 55 -9.38 3.81 13.93
CA TYR A 55 -10.42 4.83 13.87
C TYR A 55 -10.32 5.65 12.59
N ARG A 56 -11.42 6.35 12.25
CA ARG A 56 -11.45 7.36 11.21
C ARG A 56 -12.17 8.59 11.75
N PHE A 57 -11.69 9.77 11.44
CA PHE A 57 -12.46 10.99 11.69
C PHE A 57 -13.72 11.00 10.81
N ARG A 58 -14.86 11.35 11.40
CA ARG A 58 -16.14 11.41 10.68
C ARG A 58 -16.10 12.36 9.49
N GLU A 59 -15.43 13.49 9.63
CA GLU A 59 -15.31 14.52 8.61
C GLU A 59 -14.65 14.05 7.31
N PHE A 60 -13.93 12.91 7.33
CA PHE A 60 -13.34 12.32 6.13
C PHE A 60 -14.25 11.35 5.39
N THR A 61 -15.46 11.05 5.91
CA THR A 61 -16.38 10.12 5.24
C THR A 61 -17.08 10.72 4.04
N ASP A 62 -17.24 12.04 4.03
CA ASP A 62 -17.92 12.76 2.98
C ASP A 62 -16.98 13.16 1.82
N LEU A 63 -15.69 12.85 1.94
CA LEU A 63 -14.72 13.07 0.88
C LEU A 63 -14.81 11.93 -0.14
N PRO A 64 -14.73 12.23 -1.46
CA PRO A 64 -14.67 11.20 -2.49
C PRO A 64 -13.54 10.20 -2.19
N GLY A 65 -13.90 8.92 -2.11
CA GLY A 65 -12.91 7.85 -1.99
C GLY A 65 -12.21 7.63 -3.33
N GLU A 66 -10.88 7.55 -3.33
CA GLU A 66 -10.11 7.17 -4.51
C GLU A 66 -9.92 5.65 -4.61
N GLY A 67 -10.66 4.87 -3.81
CA GLY A 67 -10.54 3.40 -3.80
C GLY A 67 -9.42 2.83 -2.92
N ASP A 68 -8.50 3.65 -2.46
CA ASP A 68 -7.29 3.21 -1.75
C ASP A 68 -7.45 3.06 -0.22
N GLU A 69 -8.65 3.30 0.32
CA GLU A 69 -8.86 3.25 1.77
C GLU A 69 -8.46 1.91 2.38
N GLN A 70 -8.66 0.83 1.63
CA GLN A 70 -8.29 -0.50 2.09
C GLN A 70 -6.75 -0.63 2.19
N LEU A 71 -6.00 -0.04 1.28
CA LEU A 71 -4.53 -0.07 1.29
C LEU A 71 -3.98 0.72 2.48
N VAL A 72 -4.56 1.89 2.78
CA VAL A 72 -4.23 2.67 3.99
C VAL A 72 -4.47 1.85 5.26
N ARG A 73 -5.61 1.14 5.35
CA ARG A 73 -5.92 0.28 6.51
C ARG A 73 -4.87 -0.82 6.68
N TRP A 74 -4.41 -1.47 5.61
CA TRP A 74 -3.37 -2.49 5.67
C TRP A 74 -1.99 -1.92 6.01
N SER A 75 -1.67 -0.72 5.52
CA SER A 75 -0.48 0.01 5.93
C SER A 75 -0.47 0.24 7.45
N LEU A 76 -1.58 0.76 8.01
CA LEU A 76 -1.73 0.99 9.45
C LEU A 76 -1.72 -0.32 10.26
N TRP A 77 -2.39 -1.36 9.78
CA TRP A 77 -2.35 -2.69 10.39
C TRP A 77 -0.91 -3.21 10.53
N SER A 78 -0.10 -3.03 9.51
CA SER A 78 1.30 -3.44 9.51
C SER A 78 2.21 -2.49 10.31
N ARG A 79 1.69 -1.37 10.81
CA ARG A 79 2.43 -0.25 11.40
C ARG A 79 3.43 0.38 10.42
N GLY A 80 3.00 0.57 9.18
CA GLY A 80 3.79 1.15 8.11
C GLY A 80 4.91 0.25 7.57
N ARG A 81 4.91 -1.05 7.92
CA ARG A 81 5.97 -1.98 7.49
C ARG A 81 5.65 -2.76 6.23
N ALA A 82 4.39 -2.81 5.83
CA ALA A 82 3.98 -3.42 4.58
C ALA A 82 4.02 -2.40 3.45
N VAL A 83 4.45 -2.87 2.29
CA VAL A 83 4.41 -2.16 1.02
C VAL A 83 3.46 -2.91 0.09
N VAL A 84 2.53 -2.22 -0.53
CA VAL A 84 1.63 -2.79 -1.56
C VAL A 84 2.49 -3.24 -2.74
N SER A 85 2.28 -4.46 -3.24
CA SER A 85 3.20 -5.10 -4.19
C SER A 85 2.50 -6.04 -5.16
N HIS A 86 3.24 -6.62 -6.11
CA HIS A 86 2.74 -7.62 -7.05
C HIS A 86 1.49 -7.15 -7.82
N ALA A 87 0.52 -8.02 -8.06
CA ALA A 87 -0.70 -7.72 -8.80
C ALA A 87 -1.51 -6.54 -8.21
N THR A 88 -1.47 -6.32 -6.87
CA THR A 88 -2.11 -5.15 -6.27
C THR A 88 -1.38 -3.85 -6.64
N ALA A 89 -0.06 -3.87 -6.72
CA ALA A 89 0.70 -2.71 -7.15
C ALA A 89 0.46 -2.41 -8.65
N LEU A 90 0.34 -3.43 -9.50
CA LEU A 90 -0.05 -3.24 -10.90
C LEU A 90 -1.41 -2.54 -11.00
N ALA A 91 -2.41 -2.99 -10.22
CA ALA A 91 -3.72 -2.35 -10.19
C ALA A 91 -3.67 -0.90 -9.68
N VAL A 92 -2.82 -0.57 -8.70
CA VAL A 92 -2.61 0.80 -8.21
C VAL A 92 -1.98 1.70 -9.25
N HIS A 93 -1.16 1.15 -10.13
CA HIS A 93 -0.50 1.87 -11.21
C HIS A 93 -1.31 1.88 -12.52
N ASP A 94 -2.51 1.30 -12.53
CA ASP A 94 -3.33 1.10 -13.73
C ASP A 94 -2.56 0.41 -14.86
N LEU A 95 -1.88 -0.71 -14.53
CA LEU A 95 -1.06 -1.48 -15.45
C LEU A 95 -1.63 -2.88 -15.68
N GLY A 96 -1.88 -3.20 -16.95
CA GLY A 96 -2.44 -4.47 -17.36
C GLY A 96 -3.88 -4.68 -16.87
N THR A 97 -4.30 -5.94 -16.86
CA THR A 97 -5.64 -6.35 -16.42
C THR A 97 -5.64 -6.94 -15.01
N ALA A 98 -4.62 -6.62 -14.19
CA ALA A 98 -4.49 -7.19 -12.86
C ALA A 98 -5.69 -6.82 -11.96
N ASN A 99 -6.41 -7.85 -11.50
CA ASN A 99 -7.53 -7.70 -10.57
C ASN A 99 -7.43 -8.77 -9.47
N PRO A 100 -6.50 -8.61 -8.52
CA PRO A 100 -6.26 -9.61 -7.51
C PRO A 100 -7.43 -9.73 -6.54
N SER A 101 -7.84 -10.98 -6.24
CA SER A 101 -8.92 -11.27 -5.28
C SER A 101 -8.53 -10.96 -3.82
N ARG A 102 -7.26 -10.86 -3.53
CA ARG A 102 -6.68 -10.47 -2.23
C ARG A 102 -5.56 -9.46 -2.44
N ILE A 103 -5.38 -8.60 -1.47
CA ILE A 103 -4.30 -7.60 -1.50
C ILE A 103 -2.95 -8.29 -1.26
N HIS A 104 -1.99 -8.00 -2.12
CA HIS A 104 -0.60 -8.43 -2.01
C HIS A 104 0.23 -7.37 -1.29
N LEU A 105 0.96 -7.79 -0.28
CA LEU A 105 1.80 -6.93 0.53
C LEU A 105 3.18 -7.53 0.71
N THR A 106 4.22 -6.79 0.42
CA THR A 106 5.59 -7.16 0.76
C THR A 106 5.93 -6.64 2.16
N VAL A 107 6.43 -7.54 3.01
CA VAL A 107 6.78 -7.27 4.41
C VAL A 107 8.20 -7.75 4.71
N PRO A 108 8.90 -7.15 5.69
CA PRO A 108 10.25 -7.59 6.06
C PRO A 108 10.24 -9.02 6.62
N GLN A 109 11.37 -9.72 6.52
CA GLN A 109 11.55 -11.14 6.93
C GLN A 109 11.05 -11.43 8.36
N GLY A 110 11.27 -10.50 9.30
CA GLY A 110 10.86 -10.64 10.70
C GLY A 110 9.40 -10.27 11.00
N PHE A 111 8.56 -10.07 9.99
CA PHE A 111 7.16 -9.71 10.19
C PHE A 111 6.35 -10.90 10.73
N ARG A 112 5.64 -10.70 11.86
CA ARG A 112 4.96 -11.79 12.60
C ARG A 112 3.45 -11.77 12.49
N GLN A 113 2.85 -10.65 12.10
CA GLN A 113 1.39 -10.57 11.94
C GLN A 113 0.96 -11.44 10.77
N LYS A 114 -0.27 -11.99 10.87
CA LYS A 114 -0.88 -12.82 9.84
C LYS A 114 -2.32 -12.39 9.64
N SER A 115 -2.81 -12.50 8.42
CA SER A 115 -4.21 -12.33 8.07
C SER A 115 -4.51 -13.13 6.81
N ASP A 116 -5.64 -13.81 6.76
CA ASP A 116 -6.07 -14.57 5.58
C ASP A 116 -6.67 -13.65 4.50
N ALA A 117 -6.93 -12.38 4.84
CA ALA A 117 -7.48 -11.39 3.92
C ALA A 117 -6.43 -10.80 2.97
N VAL A 118 -5.14 -11.06 3.18
CA VAL A 118 -4.02 -10.57 2.37
C VAL A 118 -3.04 -11.68 2.03
N ILE A 119 -2.29 -11.49 0.96
CA ILE A 119 -1.13 -12.32 0.61
C ILE A 119 0.13 -11.59 1.09
N LEU A 120 0.92 -12.24 1.93
CA LEU A 120 2.14 -11.66 2.48
C LEU A 120 3.37 -12.28 1.81
N HIS A 121 4.10 -11.46 1.07
CA HIS A 121 5.40 -11.78 0.51
C HIS A 121 6.49 -11.28 1.46
N ARG A 122 7.53 -12.08 1.70
CA ARG A 122 8.64 -11.70 2.58
C ARG A 122 9.88 -11.38 1.78
N ALA A 123 10.20 -10.09 1.68
CA ALA A 123 11.39 -9.63 0.99
C ALA A 123 11.94 -8.37 1.65
N GLN A 124 13.21 -8.08 1.39
CA GLN A 124 13.80 -6.79 1.67
C GLN A 124 13.66 -5.91 0.43
N LEU A 125 13.02 -4.77 0.58
CA LEU A 125 12.92 -3.75 -0.46
C LEU A 125 13.98 -2.68 -0.22
N ALA A 126 14.67 -2.26 -1.28
CA ALA A 126 15.45 -1.04 -1.26
C ALA A 126 14.50 0.18 -1.25
N GLU A 127 14.98 1.34 -0.83
CA GLU A 127 14.18 2.56 -0.83
C GLU A 127 13.68 2.92 -2.23
N SER A 128 14.48 2.64 -3.26
CA SER A 128 14.13 2.85 -4.66
C SER A 128 13.11 1.86 -5.23
N ASP A 129 12.81 0.78 -4.51
CA ASP A 129 11.85 -0.24 -4.95
C ASP A 129 10.40 0.13 -4.67
N ALA A 130 10.17 1.17 -3.87
CA ALA A 130 8.84 1.60 -3.49
C ALA A 130 8.71 3.12 -3.48
N GLU A 131 7.50 3.60 -3.70
CA GLU A 131 7.14 5.01 -3.64
C GLU A 131 6.03 5.26 -2.62
N ASP A 132 5.98 6.50 -2.13
CA ASP A 132 4.97 6.93 -1.18
C ASP A 132 3.67 7.35 -1.88
N ARG A 133 2.55 6.92 -1.33
CA ARG A 133 1.20 7.37 -1.65
C ARG A 133 0.53 7.92 -0.39
N THR A 134 -0.64 8.51 -0.51
CA THR A 134 -1.37 9.05 0.64
C THR A 134 -1.76 7.93 1.62
N GLY A 135 -0.94 7.72 2.65
CA GLY A 135 -1.17 6.79 3.75
C GLY A 135 -0.66 5.37 3.56
N TYR A 136 0.00 5.05 2.45
CA TYR A 136 0.64 3.76 2.20
C TYR A 136 1.84 3.90 1.26
N ARG A 137 2.61 2.82 1.14
CA ARG A 137 3.68 2.70 0.13
C ARG A 137 3.33 1.61 -0.86
N VAL A 138 3.82 1.75 -2.09
CA VAL A 138 3.59 0.79 -3.18
C VAL A 138 4.90 0.53 -3.92
N THR A 139 5.14 -0.70 -4.39
CA THR A 139 6.32 -0.99 -5.22
C THR A 139 6.21 -0.25 -6.56
N VAL A 140 7.34 0.30 -7.02
CA VAL A 140 7.39 1.03 -8.31
C VAL A 140 7.03 0.09 -9.48
N PRO A 141 6.53 0.60 -10.62
CA PRO A 141 6.04 -0.21 -11.72
C PRO A 141 6.99 -1.31 -12.18
N ALA A 142 8.28 -1.00 -12.38
CA ALA A 142 9.26 -2.00 -12.81
C ALA A 142 9.44 -3.13 -11.80
N ARG A 143 9.40 -2.81 -10.50
CA ARG A 143 9.48 -3.79 -9.42
C ARG A 143 8.22 -4.64 -9.34
N ALA A 144 7.05 -4.05 -9.42
CA ALA A 144 5.76 -4.76 -9.37
C ALA A 144 5.61 -5.77 -10.52
N ILE A 145 5.97 -5.38 -11.75
CA ILE A 145 5.99 -6.26 -12.91
C ILE A 145 6.94 -7.45 -12.70
N ALA A 146 8.16 -7.18 -12.22
CA ALA A 146 9.15 -8.23 -11.98
C ALA A 146 8.71 -9.17 -10.84
N GLU A 147 8.04 -8.68 -9.81
CA GLU A 147 7.48 -9.48 -8.71
C GLU A 147 6.37 -10.43 -9.22
N CYS A 148 5.45 -9.95 -10.07
CA CYS A 148 4.43 -10.78 -10.70
C CYS A 148 5.05 -11.87 -11.59
N ALA A 149 6.10 -11.55 -12.34
CA ALA A 149 6.81 -12.49 -13.17
C ALA A 149 7.53 -13.56 -12.33
N GLU A 150 8.14 -13.21 -11.20
CA GLU A 150 8.79 -14.16 -10.27
C GLU A 150 7.77 -15.08 -9.58
N ASP A 151 6.61 -14.56 -9.17
CA ASP A 151 5.52 -15.35 -8.57
C ASP A 151 4.87 -16.28 -9.59
N GLY A 152 5.02 -15.99 -10.90
CA GLY A 152 4.49 -16.77 -12.00
C GLY A 152 3.04 -16.52 -12.29
N ASP A 153 2.66 -15.28 -12.20
CA ASP A 153 1.38 -14.80 -12.71
C ASP A 153 1.26 -15.10 -14.23
N ASP A 154 0.04 -15.07 -14.74
CA ASP A 154 -0.21 -15.33 -16.15
C ASP A 154 0.61 -14.39 -17.06
N GLN A 155 1.25 -14.97 -18.08
CA GLN A 155 2.11 -14.20 -18.98
C GLN A 155 1.35 -13.06 -19.68
N ASP A 156 0.08 -13.26 -20.02
CA ASP A 156 -0.76 -12.22 -20.64
C ASP A 156 -0.93 -10.98 -19.73
N VAL A 157 -0.99 -11.18 -18.41
CA VAL A 157 -1.03 -10.08 -17.44
C VAL A 157 0.30 -9.33 -17.42
N ILE A 158 1.42 -10.07 -17.45
CA ILE A 158 2.77 -9.50 -17.50
C ILE A 158 2.98 -8.75 -18.82
N ASP A 159 2.59 -9.33 -19.95
CA ASP A 159 2.70 -8.72 -21.28
C ASP A 159 1.93 -7.41 -21.36
N GLY A 160 0.67 -7.40 -20.89
CA GLY A 160 -0.14 -6.20 -20.82
C GLY A 160 0.48 -5.12 -19.94
N ALA A 161 0.93 -5.49 -18.74
CA ALA A 161 1.54 -4.54 -17.81
C ALA A 161 2.85 -3.95 -18.35
N VAL A 162 3.68 -4.75 -19.02
CA VAL A 162 4.92 -4.28 -19.68
C VAL A 162 4.61 -3.32 -20.83
N ALA A 163 3.63 -3.68 -21.68
CA ALA A 163 3.24 -2.85 -22.83
C ALA A 163 2.74 -1.47 -22.36
N GLU A 164 1.79 -1.45 -21.44
CA GLU A 164 1.20 -0.22 -20.92
C GLU A 164 2.23 0.63 -20.15
N ALA A 165 3.08 0.02 -19.33
CA ALA A 165 4.11 0.74 -18.59
C ALA A 165 5.15 1.43 -19.51
N LEU A 166 5.48 0.81 -20.65
CA LEU A 166 6.35 1.40 -21.67
C LEU A 166 5.63 2.49 -22.46
N GLU A 167 4.37 2.28 -22.85
CA GLU A 167 3.54 3.25 -23.57
C GLU A 167 3.32 4.52 -22.74
N GLN A 168 3.02 4.38 -21.47
CA GLN A 168 2.86 5.48 -20.51
C GLN A 168 4.19 6.15 -20.15
N GLY A 169 5.33 5.54 -20.51
CA GLY A 169 6.67 6.07 -20.19
C GLY A 169 7.04 6.00 -18.72
N VAL A 170 6.29 5.25 -17.89
CA VAL A 170 6.58 5.11 -16.45
C VAL A 170 7.75 4.16 -16.16
N VAL A 171 8.11 3.33 -17.15
CA VAL A 171 9.31 2.47 -17.10
C VAL A 171 10.12 2.56 -18.39
N THR A 172 11.34 2.01 -18.37
CA THR A 172 12.14 1.76 -19.56
C THR A 172 12.50 0.28 -19.65
N ARG A 173 12.75 -0.25 -20.86
CA ARG A 173 13.21 -1.64 -21.06
C ARG A 173 14.38 -2.00 -20.12
N ARG A 174 15.35 -1.08 -19.99
CA ARG A 174 16.51 -1.26 -19.09
C ARG A 174 16.12 -1.39 -17.63
N LYS A 175 15.19 -0.57 -17.14
CA LYS A 175 14.72 -0.65 -15.74
C LYS A 175 13.96 -1.94 -15.48
N LEU A 176 13.13 -2.40 -16.42
CA LEU A 176 12.41 -3.68 -16.31
C LEU A 176 13.38 -4.87 -16.21
N LEU A 177 14.32 -4.98 -17.14
CA LEU A 177 15.33 -6.04 -17.12
C LEU A 177 16.17 -6.02 -15.85
N TYR A 178 16.58 -4.83 -15.39
CA TYR A 178 17.33 -4.69 -14.15
C TYR A 178 16.52 -5.16 -12.94
N ALA A 179 15.24 -4.76 -12.82
CA ALA A 179 14.38 -5.20 -11.73
C ALA A 179 14.16 -6.72 -11.75
N ALA A 180 13.99 -7.31 -12.94
CA ALA A 180 13.84 -8.75 -13.11
C ALA A 180 15.10 -9.53 -12.69
N GLN A 181 16.28 -9.09 -13.12
CA GLN A 181 17.56 -9.68 -12.74
C GLN A 181 17.77 -9.74 -11.22
N LEU A 182 17.34 -8.71 -10.49
CA LEU A 182 17.46 -8.66 -9.04
C LEU A 182 16.56 -9.69 -8.32
N LEU A 183 15.49 -10.16 -8.97
CA LEU A 183 14.55 -11.12 -8.39
C LEU A 183 14.91 -12.57 -8.73
N GLY A 184 15.32 -12.84 -9.96
CA GLY A 184 15.75 -14.16 -10.35
C GLY A 184 15.42 -14.55 -11.79
N ALA A 185 15.83 -15.74 -12.17
CA ALA A 185 15.73 -16.22 -13.55
C ALA A 185 14.28 -16.32 -14.07
N ARG A 186 13.32 -16.57 -13.19
CA ARG A 186 11.90 -16.63 -13.57
C ARG A 186 11.35 -15.26 -13.94
N ALA A 187 11.64 -14.25 -13.12
CA ALA A 187 11.29 -12.86 -13.42
C ALA A 187 11.94 -12.39 -14.72
N GLU A 188 13.22 -12.71 -14.90
CA GLU A 188 14.00 -12.37 -16.10
C GLU A 188 13.33 -12.94 -17.36
N LEU A 189 13.03 -14.24 -17.36
CA LEU A 189 12.36 -14.92 -18.47
C LEU A 189 10.97 -14.34 -18.78
N GLY A 190 10.15 -14.06 -17.75
CA GLY A 190 8.81 -13.49 -17.93
C GLY A 190 8.87 -12.09 -18.55
N VAL A 191 9.76 -11.23 -18.06
CA VAL A 191 9.94 -9.87 -18.57
C VAL A 191 10.55 -9.89 -20.00
N GLU A 192 11.52 -10.76 -20.28
CA GLU A 192 12.10 -10.91 -21.63
C GLU A 192 11.06 -11.35 -22.66
N ARG A 193 10.19 -12.32 -22.31
CA ARG A 193 9.07 -12.74 -23.17
C ARG A 193 8.13 -11.58 -23.48
N ALA A 194 7.71 -10.83 -22.46
CA ALA A 194 6.86 -9.67 -22.65
C ALA A 194 7.49 -8.61 -23.56
N LEU A 195 8.79 -8.32 -23.38
CA LEU A 195 9.51 -7.40 -24.22
C LEU A 195 9.67 -7.90 -25.65
N GLY A 196 9.80 -9.22 -25.85
CA GLY A 196 9.87 -9.87 -27.16
C GLY A 196 8.55 -9.83 -27.91
N ALA A 197 7.42 -9.90 -27.23
CA ALA A 197 6.09 -9.81 -27.82
C ALA A 197 5.77 -8.41 -28.42
N LEU A 198 6.51 -7.38 -28.01
CA LEU A 198 6.36 -5.99 -28.47
C LEU A 198 7.31 -5.64 -29.65
N SER A 199 8.09 -6.61 -30.13
CA SER A 199 9.06 -6.42 -31.23
C SER A 199 8.51 -6.99 -32.51
#